data_6a95c63937d9444ba0d37d9a31f920bb
#
_entry.id   6a95c63937d9444ba0d37d9a31f920bb
#
_cell.length_a   1.000
_cell.length_b   1.000
_cell.length_c   1.000
_cell.angle_alpha   90.00
_cell.angle_beta   90.00
_cell.angle_gamma   90.00
#
_symmetry.space_group_name_H-M   'P 1'
#
loop_
_entity.id
_entity.type
_entity.pdbx_description
1 polymer ?
#
loop_
_entity_poly.entity_id
_entity_poly.type
_entity_poly.pdbx_seq_one_letter_code
_entity_poly.pdbx_strand_id
1 'polypeptide(L)'
;MNRISARLFSAMSASSTPSSSPFTRAVVNSMRKLYPESLADKSFDNTGLLLEAPINPTRRQKNSVLLTIDLTKDVADEAIVRKDSVVVAYHPIIFRGLKSLTFNDPQQKSLLRLAAEGISVYSPHTAVDATPGGMGDWLCDVVTGATTPSSSSVADPESSSSALYSAPTYPKPGPVSPSASSQIISHTRSTIHPSPAPVPSGLEDAGMGRLVTFAEPQPLTSIIDNIAKGVGYPGGIPIAVPQSASVEDIKIRTVGVCPGSGSSVLMKGVKQIPDLLFTGEMSHHETLFAIENGSVVVALAHSNTERGYLRAVMKDKLEEVLKGEWADLRTQEGKSAEAGLKEVYEDGVCEVHVSEKDRDPYGIMVRRV
;
A
#
# COMPACT_ATOMS: atom_id res chain seq x y z
N MET A 1 58.59 22.26 -35.17
CA MET A 1 57.87 21.05 -35.58
C MET A 1 57.22 20.44 -34.34
N ASN A 2 55.93 20.58 -34.18
CA ASN A 2 54.99 19.55 -33.73
C ASN A 2 53.65 20.22 -33.52
N ARG A 3 52.80 20.08 -34.53
CA ARG A 3 51.38 20.34 -34.43
C ARG A 3 50.76 19.17 -33.66
N ILE A 4 50.39 19.38 -32.39
CA ILE A 4 49.50 18.45 -31.66
C ILE A 4 48.06 18.94 -31.81
N SER A 5 47.30 18.09 -32.41
CA SER A 5 45.90 18.21 -32.77
C SER A 5 45.01 18.77 -31.65
N ALA A 6 44.45 19.93 -31.89
CA ALA A 6 43.20 20.39 -31.29
C ALA A 6 42.04 19.69 -32.03
N ARG A 7 41.69 18.50 -31.61
CA ARG A 7 40.41 17.85 -31.99
C ARG A 7 39.79 17.22 -30.75
N LEU A 8 38.51 17.47 -30.61
CA LEU A 8 37.56 16.83 -29.71
C LEU A 8 37.23 17.61 -28.41
N PHE A 9 36.79 18.86 -28.54
CA PHE A 9 35.76 19.42 -27.69
C PHE A 9 34.76 20.17 -28.57
N SER A 10 34.09 19.44 -29.42
CA SER A 10 32.94 19.96 -30.16
C SER A 10 31.74 19.15 -29.78
N ALA A 11 30.67 19.85 -29.43
CA ALA A 11 29.32 19.38 -29.22
C ALA A 11 29.05 18.60 -27.91
N MET A 12 29.19 19.26 -26.77
CA MET A 12 28.14 19.12 -25.78
C MET A 12 26.95 19.96 -26.30
N SER A 13 26.10 19.34 -27.03
CA SER A 13 24.79 19.82 -27.46
C SER A 13 24.05 20.41 -26.27
N ALA A 14 23.35 21.50 -26.50
CA ALA A 14 22.49 22.18 -25.55
C ALA A 14 21.85 21.20 -24.59
N SER A 15 22.12 21.36 -23.30
CA SER A 15 21.49 20.52 -22.27
C SER A 15 19.99 20.72 -22.35
N SER A 16 19.28 19.73 -22.90
CA SER A 16 17.84 19.62 -22.68
C SER A 16 17.60 19.70 -21.18
N THR A 17 16.68 20.54 -20.76
CA THR A 17 16.29 20.64 -19.35
C THR A 17 15.94 19.22 -18.87
N PRO A 18 16.51 18.74 -17.75
CA PRO A 18 16.16 17.42 -17.24
C PRO A 18 14.64 17.29 -17.08
N SER A 19 14.06 16.27 -17.65
CA SER A 19 12.63 15.96 -17.51
C SER A 19 12.45 14.55 -16.99
N SER A 20 11.35 14.29 -16.31
CA SER A 20 11.01 12.94 -15.89
C SER A 20 10.54 12.10 -17.08
N SER A 21 10.55 10.78 -16.91
CA SER A 21 9.99 9.87 -17.91
C SER A 21 8.52 10.21 -18.19
N PRO A 22 8.10 10.25 -19.47
CA PRO A 22 6.67 10.35 -19.80
C PRO A 22 5.83 9.26 -19.12
N PHE A 23 6.38 8.08 -18.93
CA PHE A 23 5.72 7.01 -18.19
C PHE A 23 5.47 7.37 -16.72
N THR A 24 6.37 8.11 -16.07
CA THR A 24 6.14 8.64 -14.71
C THR A 24 4.89 9.51 -14.67
N ARG A 25 4.67 10.38 -15.68
CA ARG A 25 3.45 11.20 -15.76
C ARG A 25 2.19 10.35 -15.92
N ALA A 26 2.24 9.30 -16.75
CA ALA A 26 1.13 8.35 -16.89
C ALA A 26 0.76 7.70 -15.55
N VAL A 27 1.76 7.24 -14.79
CA VAL A 27 1.56 6.64 -13.46
C VAL A 27 0.94 7.64 -12.49
N VAL A 28 1.50 8.86 -12.40
CA VAL A 28 0.97 9.92 -11.52
C VAL A 28 -0.48 10.26 -11.87
N ASN A 29 -0.80 10.43 -13.14
CA ASN A 29 -2.17 10.70 -13.58
C ASN A 29 -3.13 9.55 -13.23
N SER A 30 -2.69 8.31 -13.43
CA SER A 30 -3.48 7.12 -13.09
C SER A 30 -3.75 7.03 -11.58
N MET A 31 -2.73 7.27 -10.76
CA MET A 31 -2.88 7.28 -9.31
C MET A 31 -3.83 8.38 -8.84
N ARG A 32 -3.74 9.59 -9.41
CA ARG A 32 -4.66 10.70 -9.10
C ARG A 32 -6.10 10.45 -9.52
N LYS A 33 -6.32 9.68 -10.59
CA LYS A 33 -7.67 9.24 -11.00
C LYS A 33 -8.26 8.22 -10.03
N LEU A 34 -7.45 7.27 -9.60
CA LEU A 34 -7.87 6.20 -8.68
C LEU A 34 -8.01 6.69 -7.24
N TYR A 35 -7.07 7.51 -6.79
CA TYR A 35 -6.96 7.99 -5.41
C TYR A 35 -6.63 9.48 -5.42
N PRO A 36 -7.63 10.36 -5.54
CA PRO A 36 -7.41 11.81 -5.61
C PRO A 36 -6.66 12.32 -4.39
N GLU A 37 -5.53 13.00 -4.60
CA GLU A 37 -4.70 13.57 -3.54
C GLU A 37 -5.46 14.57 -2.65
N SER A 38 -6.59 15.11 -3.14
CA SER A 38 -7.48 15.99 -2.37
C SER A 38 -8.20 15.29 -1.22
N LEU A 39 -8.31 13.95 -1.26
CA LEU A 39 -8.92 13.14 -0.21
C LEU A 39 -7.95 12.77 0.91
N ALA A 40 -6.65 12.98 0.73
CA ALA A 40 -5.66 12.73 1.76
C ALA A 40 -5.82 13.67 2.96
N ASP A 41 -5.48 13.20 4.15
CA ASP A 41 -5.48 14.02 5.36
C ASP A 41 -4.33 15.03 5.34
N LYS A 42 -4.61 16.24 4.86
CA LYS A 42 -3.61 17.30 4.71
C LYS A 42 -3.09 17.86 6.04
N SER A 43 -3.61 17.43 7.18
CA SER A 43 -3.14 17.93 8.49
C SER A 43 -1.76 17.39 8.86
N PHE A 44 -1.39 16.20 8.35
CA PHE A 44 -0.10 15.57 8.66
C PHE A 44 0.56 14.85 7.46
N ASP A 45 -0.22 14.50 6.44
CA ASP A 45 0.22 13.62 5.36
C ASP A 45 1.06 14.33 4.29
N ASN A 46 1.91 13.57 3.61
CA ASN A 46 2.71 14.02 2.47
C ASN A 46 2.48 13.08 1.28
N THR A 47 1.46 13.37 0.49
CA THR A 47 1.04 12.55 -0.67
C THR A 47 1.48 13.17 -1.99
N GLY A 48 1.62 12.34 -3.01
CA GLY A 48 1.92 12.74 -4.38
C GLY A 48 3.27 12.24 -4.88
N LEU A 49 3.83 12.93 -5.88
CA LEU A 49 5.15 12.64 -6.44
C LEU A 49 6.22 13.18 -5.49
N LEU A 50 6.84 12.30 -4.70
CA LEU A 50 7.79 12.68 -3.65
C LEU A 50 9.25 12.73 -4.16
N LEU A 51 9.57 11.94 -5.18
CA LEU A 51 10.83 11.98 -5.90
C LEU A 51 10.54 11.92 -7.39
N GLU A 52 10.85 13.00 -8.09
CA GLU A 52 10.83 13.02 -9.54
C GLU A 52 12.25 12.83 -10.06
N ALA A 53 12.52 11.67 -10.63
CA ALA A 53 13.83 11.34 -11.16
C ALA A 53 13.97 11.80 -12.62
N PRO A 54 15.10 12.40 -13.00
CA PRO A 54 15.34 12.77 -14.39
C PRO A 54 15.51 11.52 -15.25
N ILE A 55 14.96 11.55 -16.47
CA ILE A 55 15.20 10.49 -17.42
C ILE A 55 16.69 10.44 -17.82
N ASN A 56 17.24 9.24 -17.82
CA ASN A 56 18.59 9.02 -18.30
C ASN A 56 18.56 8.15 -19.56
N PRO A 57 18.83 8.71 -20.75
CA PRO A 57 18.78 7.94 -22.01
C PRO A 57 19.76 6.77 -22.07
N THR A 58 20.86 6.83 -21.28
CA THR A 58 21.87 5.75 -21.22
C THR A 58 21.52 4.66 -20.20
N ARG A 59 20.53 4.90 -19.33
CA ARG A 59 20.05 4.00 -18.28
C ARG A 59 18.53 3.88 -18.35
N ARG A 60 18.00 3.59 -19.52
CA ARG A 60 16.56 3.48 -19.71
C ARG A 60 15.94 2.44 -18.79
N GLN A 61 14.91 2.87 -18.06
CA GLN A 61 14.06 1.99 -17.26
C GLN A 61 12.97 1.37 -18.14
N LYS A 62 12.35 0.30 -17.66
CA LYS A 62 11.16 -0.32 -18.27
C LYS A 62 9.93 0.55 -17.99
N ASN A 63 8.91 0.46 -18.81
CA ASN A 63 7.61 1.03 -18.53
C ASN A 63 6.88 0.14 -17.51
N SER A 64 7.38 0.11 -16.29
CA SER A 64 6.84 -0.71 -15.20
C SER A 64 6.80 0.06 -13.87
N VAL A 65 5.87 -0.36 -13.02
CA VAL A 65 5.62 0.17 -11.68
C VAL A 65 5.84 -0.94 -10.65
N LEU A 66 6.55 -0.61 -9.56
CA LEU A 66 6.64 -1.46 -8.38
C LEU A 66 5.77 -0.89 -7.27
N LEU A 67 4.76 -1.64 -6.82
CA LEU A 67 3.93 -1.32 -5.67
C LEU A 67 4.57 -1.86 -4.40
N THR A 68 4.57 -1.07 -3.34
CA THR A 68 5.07 -1.47 -2.01
C THR A 68 4.31 -0.72 -0.91
N ILE A 69 4.26 -1.26 0.30
CA ILE A 69 3.84 -0.49 1.47
C ILE A 69 5.01 0.36 1.94
N ASP A 70 6.14 -0.28 2.27
CA ASP A 70 7.33 0.39 2.78
C ASP A 70 8.46 0.38 1.75
N LEU A 71 8.95 1.57 1.37
CA LEU A 71 10.12 1.69 0.49
C LEU A 71 11.40 1.51 1.30
N THR A 72 11.68 0.27 1.68
CA THR A 72 12.92 -0.10 2.36
C THR A 72 14.12 -0.15 1.41
N LYS A 73 15.33 -0.33 1.96
CA LYS A 73 16.54 -0.55 1.14
C LYS A 73 16.37 -1.73 0.18
N ASP A 74 15.81 -2.85 0.66
CA ASP A 74 15.68 -4.06 -0.13
C ASP A 74 14.64 -3.90 -1.25
N VAL A 75 13.57 -3.13 -1.02
CA VAL A 75 12.61 -2.75 -2.05
C VAL A 75 13.24 -1.80 -3.08
N ALA A 76 14.07 -0.85 -2.65
CA ALA A 76 14.81 0.02 -3.57
C ALA A 76 15.80 -0.80 -4.43
N ASP A 77 16.48 -1.79 -3.85
CA ASP A 77 17.34 -2.72 -4.57
C ASP A 77 16.56 -3.55 -5.60
N GLU A 78 15.36 -4.03 -5.21
CA GLU A 78 14.44 -4.74 -6.11
C GLU A 78 14.04 -3.87 -7.31
N ALA A 79 13.58 -2.64 -7.08
CA ALA A 79 13.18 -1.70 -8.14
C ALA A 79 14.34 -1.42 -9.13
N ILE A 80 15.56 -1.23 -8.62
CA ILE A 80 16.76 -1.00 -9.42
C ILE A 80 17.10 -2.23 -10.28
N VAL A 81 17.10 -3.43 -9.70
CA VAL A 81 17.39 -4.67 -10.41
C VAL A 81 16.35 -4.96 -11.49
N ARG A 82 15.08 -4.71 -11.20
CA ARG A 82 13.97 -4.86 -12.14
C ARG A 82 13.98 -3.81 -13.24
N LYS A 83 14.62 -2.65 -12.99
CA LYS A 83 14.60 -1.45 -13.84
C LYS A 83 13.19 -0.85 -13.95
N ASP A 84 12.46 -0.78 -12.85
CA ASP A 84 11.15 -0.12 -12.84
C ASP A 84 11.32 1.41 -13.03
N SER A 85 10.38 2.06 -13.69
CA SER A 85 10.39 3.52 -13.86
C SER A 85 9.86 4.26 -12.63
N VAL A 86 8.91 3.64 -11.92
CA VAL A 86 8.25 4.27 -10.78
C VAL A 86 8.06 3.26 -9.65
N VAL A 87 8.34 3.68 -8.44
CA VAL A 87 7.87 3.01 -7.22
C VAL A 87 6.67 3.75 -6.68
N VAL A 88 5.54 3.06 -6.51
CA VAL A 88 4.39 3.55 -5.77
C VAL A 88 4.49 2.98 -4.37
N ALA A 89 4.97 3.79 -3.43
CA ALA A 89 5.09 3.43 -2.03
C ALA A 89 3.89 3.98 -1.26
N TYR A 90 3.09 3.10 -0.66
CA TYR A 90 1.93 3.53 0.11
C TYR A 90 2.33 4.51 1.21
N HIS A 91 3.30 4.14 2.05
CA HIS A 91 3.87 5.05 3.03
C HIS A 91 4.83 6.05 2.40
N PRO A 92 4.69 7.35 2.70
CA PRO A 92 5.57 8.38 2.15
C PRO A 92 6.98 8.27 2.73
N ILE A 93 7.95 7.94 1.89
CA ILE A 93 9.37 7.89 2.29
C ILE A 93 9.90 9.28 2.74
N ILE A 94 9.29 10.36 2.25
CA ILE A 94 9.51 11.72 2.72
C ILE A 94 8.26 12.14 3.50
N PHE A 95 8.20 11.77 4.78
CA PHE A 95 7.05 12.13 5.63
C PHE A 95 7.15 13.55 6.18
N ARG A 96 8.37 14.00 6.49
CA ARG A 96 8.67 15.36 6.99
C ARG A 96 9.65 16.05 6.06
N GLY A 97 9.63 17.39 6.04
CA GLY A 97 10.54 18.17 5.22
C GLY A 97 12.02 17.83 5.48
N LEU A 98 12.76 17.53 4.41
CA LEU A 98 14.18 17.21 4.48
C LEU A 98 14.99 18.51 4.40
N LYS A 99 15.96 18.68 5.31
CA LYS A 99 16.93 19.81 5.28
C LYS A 99 18.17 19.50 4.43
N SER A 100 18.45 18.24 4.20
CA SER A 100 19.59 17.76 3.39
C SER A 100 19.28 16.37 2.85
N LEU A 101 19.99 15.97 1.80
CA LEU A 101 20.02 14.61 1.26
C LEU A 101 21.46 14.11 1.34
N THR A 102 21.69 13.06 2.13
CA THR A 102 23.01 12.47 2.37
C THR A 102 22.96 10.96 2.39
N PHE A 103 24.12 10.31 2.32
CA PHE A 103 24.22 8.84 2.46
C PHE A 103 24.23 8.34 3.90
N ASN A 104 24.12 9.21 4.90
CA ASN A 104 24.16 8.82 6.31
C ASN A 104 22.82 8.25 6.79
N ASP A 105 21.72 8.69 6.17
CA ASP A 105 20.38 8.19 6.47
C ASP A 105 19.96 7.13 5.44
N PRO A 106 19.47 5.94 5.88
CA PRO A 106 19.10 4.84 4.97
C PRO A 106 18.01 5.20 3.96
N GLN A 107 17.01 6.01 4.35
CA GLN A 107 15.92 6.41 3.45
C GLN A 107 16.42 7.41 2.42
N GLN A 108 17.22 8.41 2.84
CA GLN A 108 17.86 9.37 1.92
C GLN A 108 18.81 8.68 0.94
N LYS A 109 19.54 7.66 1.42
CA LYS A 109 20.39 6.82 0.56
C LYS A 109 19.58 6.10 -0.51
N SER A 110 18.42 5.56 -0.16
CA SER A 110 17.51 4.91 -1.13
C SER A 110 16.99 5.92 -2.15
N LEU A 111 16.55 7.12 -1.71
CA LEU A 111 16.10 8.19 -2.61
C LEU A 111 17.21 8.63 -3.60
N LEU A 112 18.44 8.87 -3.12
CA LEU A 112 19.56 9.28 -3.97
C LEU A 112 19.92 8.20 -5.00
N ARG A 113 19.86 6.92 -4.63
CA ARG A 113 20.10 5.79 -5.54
C ARG A 113 19.02 5.67 -6.60
N LEU A 114 17.74 5.76 -6.20
CA LEU A 114 16.62 5.74 -7.14
C LEU A 114 16.67 6.90 -8.12
N ALA A 115 16.96 8.12 -7.63
CA ALA A 115 17.14 9.30 -8.48
C ALA A 115 18.28 9.10 -9.49
N ALA A 116 19.43 8.56 -9.06
CA ALA A 116 20.58 8.28 -9.94
C ALA A 116 20.27 7.24 -11.03
N GLU A 117 19.36 6.30 -10.76
CA GLU A 117 18.91 5.30 -11.73
C GLU A 117 17.73 5.80 -12.59
N GLY A 118 17.16 6.96 -12.33
CA GLY A 118 16.01 7.48 -13.08
C GLY A 118 14.67 6.91 -12.63
N ILE A 119 14.57 6.44 -11.39
CA ILE A 119 13.35 5.84 -10.81
C ILE A 119 12.65 6.87 -9.91
N SER A 120 11.42 7.22 -10.25
CA SER A 120 10.60 8.14 -9.48
C SER A 120 9.83 7.44 -8.34
N VAL A 121 9.41 8.21 -7.33
CA VAL A 121 8.64 7.69 -6.19
C VAL A 121 7.37 8.50 -6.00
N TYR A 122 6.23 7.82 -6.02
CA TYR A 122 4.91 8.37 -5.73
C TYR A 122 4.33 7.73 -4.47
N SER A 123 3.65 8.52 -3.62
CA SER A 123 2.97 8.02 -2.42
C SER A 123 1.52 8.49 -2.37
N PRO A 124 0.54 7.57 -2.38
CA PRO A 124 -0.88 7.91 -2.25
C PRO A 124 -1.37 7.97 -0.79
N HIS A 125 -0.76 7.22 0.13
CA HIS A 125 -1.03 7.11 1.57
C HIS A 125 -2.53 7.24 1.93
N THR A 126 -2.91 8.20 2.78
CA THR A 126 -4.29 8.35 3.28
C THR A 126 -5.34 8.63 2.21
N ALA A 127 -4.95 9.02 0.99
CA ALA A 127 -5.88 9.10 -0.13
C ALA A 127 -6.48 7.73 -0.50
N VAL A 128 -5.71 6.65 -0.34
CA VAL A 128 -6.20 5.27 -0.56
C VAL A 128 -7.20 4.86 0.51
N ASP A 129 -6.98 5.28 1.75
CA ASP A 129 -7.86 4.96 2.88
C ASP A 129 -9.21 5.67 2.77
N ALA A 130 -9.15 6.93 2.34
CA ALA A 130 -10.33 7.76 2.24
C ALA A 130 -11.20 7.44 1.01
N THR A 131 -10.61 6.96 -0.07
CA THR A 131 -11.33 6.71 -1.33
C THR A 131 -12.29 5.53 -1.21
N PRO A 132 -13.57 5.65 -1.66
CA PRO A 132 -14.49 4.52 -1.78
C PRO A 132 -13.91 3.39 -2.64
N GLY A 133 -14.04 2.14 -2.17
CA GLY A 133 -13.39 0.98 -2.78
C GLY A 133 -11.86 0.95 -2.60
N GLY A 134 -11.35 1.77 -1.67
CA GLY A 134 -9.95 1.78 -1.23
C GLY A 134 -9.68 0.77 -0.12
N MET A 135 -8.61 1.04 0.65
CA MET A 135 -8.08 0.08 1.63
C MET A 135 -9.07 -0.22 2.76
N GLY A 136 -9.80 0.79 3.26
CA GLY A 136 -10.82 0.59 4.29
C GLY A 136 -11.95 -0.33 3.82
N ASP A 137 -12.39 -0.22 2.57
CA ASP A 137 -13.43 -1.09 2.01
C ASP A 137 -12.92 -2.51 1.78
N TRP A 138 -11.66 -2.69 1.36
CA TRP A 138 -11.05 -4.01 1.25
C TRP A 138 -10.97 -4.70 2.63
N LEU A 139 -10.62 -3.99 3.69
CA LEU A 139 -10.63 -4.56 5.05
C LEU A 139 -12.06 -4.94 5.49
N CYS A 140 -13.09 -4.21 5.06
CA CYS A 140 -14.47 -4.63 5.25
C CYS A 140 -14.77 -5.95 4.53
N ASP A 141 -14.25 -6.12 3.29
CA ASP A 141 -14.39 -7.38 2.56
C ASP A 141 -13.70 -8.55 3.29
N VAL A 142 -12.53 -8.29 3.88
CA VAL A 142 -11.84 -9.26 4.74
C VAL A 142 -12.71 -9.66 5.92
N VAL A 143 -13.22 -8.72 6.69
CA VAL A 143 -14.03 -8.97 7.89
C VAL A 143 -15.33 -9.74 7.57
N THR A 144 -15.94 -9.43 6.43
CA THR A 144 -17.24 -10.01 6.03
C THR A 144 -17.10 -11.33 5.25
N GLY A 145 -15.87 -11.79 5.01
CA GLY A 145 -15.60 -13.03 4.28
C GLY A 145 -15.78 -12.91 2.77
N ALA A 146 -15.88 -11.69 2.23
CA ALA A 146 -15.98 -11.47 0.78
C ALA A 146 -14.66 -11.74 0.05
N THR A 147 -13.53 -11.81 0.78
CA THR A 147 -12.22 -12.16 0.25
C THR A 147 -11.88 -13.59 0.63
N THR A 148 -11.65 -14.45 -0.37
CA THR A 148 -11.06 -15.78 -0.12
C THR A 148 -9.71 -15.85 -0.82
N PRO A 149 -8.64 -16.26 -0.11
CA PRO A 149 -7.38 -16.55 -0.76
C PRO A 149 -7.59 -17.71 -1.75
N SER A 150 -7.09 -17.59 -2.97
CA SER A 150 -6.87 -18.79 -3.78
C SER A 150 -5.89 -19.67 -2.98
N SER A 151 -6.18 -20.95 -2.93
CA SER A 151 -5.42 -21.97 -2.22
C SER A 151 -3.93 -21.98 -2.62
N SER A 152 -3.16 -21.04 -2.14
CA SER A 152 -1.72 -21.21 -2.07
C SER A 152 -1.44 -21.88 -0.73
N SER A 153 -1.12 -23.16 -0.79
CA SER A 153 -0.60 -23.96 0.30
C SER A 153 0.22 -23.08 1.26
N VAL A 154 -0.23 -22.97 2.51
CA VAL A 154 0.68 -22.72 3.59
C VAL A 154 1.70 -23.85 3.48
N ALA A 155 2.85 -23.59 2.88
CA ALA A 155 3.96 -24.49 3.02
C ALA A 155 4.29 -24.47 4.50
N ASP A 156 3.85 -25.50 5.23
CA ASP A 156 4.43 -25.82 6.49
C ASP A 156 5.94 -25.85 6.29
N PRO A 157 6.70 -25.05 6.99
CA PRO A 157 8.14 -25.22 6.97
C PRO A 157 8.41 -26.52 7.72
N GLU A 158 8.43 -27.64 7.02
CA GLU A 158 9.14 -28.82 7.46
C GLU A 158 10.61 -28.43 7.61
N SER A 159 10.94 -27.81 8.70
CA SER A 159 12.32 -27.71 9.14
C SER A 159 12.49 -28.66 10.31
N SER A 160 13.13 -29.75 10.05
CA SER A 160 13.80 -30.64 11.01
C SER A 160 14.94 -29.93 11.75
N SER A 161 14.68 -28.72 12.24
CA SER A 161 15.65 -27.98 13.03
C SER A 161 15.38 -28.22 14.50
N SER A 162 16.41 -28.65 15.21
CA SER A 162 16.45 -28.77 16.69
C SER A 162 16.40 -27.42 17.41
N ALA A 163 16.14 -26.35 16.68
CA ALA A 163 16.04 -24.99 17.22
C ALA A 163 14.82 -24.84 18.13
N LEU A 164 15.04 -24.26 19.33
CA LEU A 164 14.00 -24.03 20.33
C LEU A 164 12.90 -23.06 19.84
N TYR A 165 13.21 -22.21 18.86
CA TYR A 165 12.29 -21.25 18.27
C TYR A 165 12.17 -21.45 16.76
N SER A 166 11.00 -21.14 16.21
CA SER A 166 10.81 -21.01 14.77
C SER A 166 11.61 -19.81 14.22
N ALA A 167 11.93 -19.81 12.92
CA ALA A 167 12.28 -18.56 12.26
C ALA A 167 11.06 -17.60 12.31
N PRO A 168 11.28 -16.26 12.29
CA PRO A 168 10.17 -15.32 12.18
C PRO A 168 9.36 -15.58 10.92
N THR A 169 8.04 -15.71 11.08
CA THR A 169 7.10 -15.85 9.97
C THR A 169 6.36 -14.53 9.75
N TYR A 170 5.97 -14.29 8.51
CA TYR A 170 5.28 -13.07 8.08
C TYR A 170 4.03 -13.47 7.31
N PRO A 171 2.90 -12.74 7.46
CA PRO A 171 1.71 -12.95 6.64
C PRO A 171 2.05 -12.81 5.15
N LYS A 172 1.53 -13.72 4.33
CA LYS A 172 1.69 -13.70 2.88
C LYS A 172 0.32 -13.64 2.23
N PRO A 173 -0.24 -12.44 1.98
CA PRO A 173 -1.49 -12.32 1.26
C PRO A 173 -1.35 -12.96 -0.12
N GLY A 174 -2.17 -13.97 -0.38
CA GLY A 174 -2.25 -14.61 -1.70
C GLY A 174 -3.01 -13.76 -2.70
N PRO A 175 -3.02 -14.14 -3.99
CA PRO A 175 -3.97 -13.57 -4.93
C PRO A 175 -5.38 -13.89 -4.45
N VAL A 176 -6.25 -12.87 -4.45
CA VAL A 176 -7.66 -13.02 -4.05
C VAL A 176 -8.44 -13.36 -5.30
N SER A 177 -9.02 -14.56 -5.35
CA SER A 177 -10.06 -14.85 -6.32
C SER A 177 -11.40 -14.68 -5.66
N PRO A 178 -12.39 -14.03 -6.31
CA PRO A 178 -13.77 -14.03 -5.80
C PRO A 178 -14.21 -15.49 -5.66
N SER A 179 -14.41 -15.94 -4.43
CA SER A 179 -14.91 -17.31 -4.23
C SER A 179 -16.39 -17.34 -4.57
N ALA A 180 -16.76 -18.17 -5.53
CA ALA A 180 -18.15 -18.46 -5.86
C ALA A 180 -18.94 -19.17 -4.73
N SER A 181 -18.28 -19.51 -3.61
CA SER A 181 -18.85 -20.34 -2.54
C SER A 181 -18.84 -19.73 -1.14
N SER A 182 -18.17 -18.56 -0.90
CA SER A 182 -18.29 -17.92 0.40
C SER A 182 -19.59 -17.12 0.46
N GLN A 183 -20.47 -17.47 1.39
CA GLN A 183 -21.63 -16.64 1.72
C GLN A 183 -21.09 -15.35 2.37
N ILE A 184 -21.13 -14.25 1.63
CA ILE A 184 -20.88 -12.92 2.19
C ILE A 184 -21.88 -12.69 3.31
N ILE A 185 -21.39 -12.38 4.51
CA ILE A 185 -22.24 -12.10 5.66
C ILE A 185 -23.04 -10.82 5.38
N SER A 186 -24.37 -10.88 5.52
CA SER A 186 -25.27 -9.74 5.29
C SER A 186 -24.93 -8.58 6.23
N HIS A 187 -24.62 -7.41 5.68
CA HIS A 187 -24.19 -6.24 6.42
C HIS A 187 -24.46 -4.94 5.65
N THR A 188 -24.34 -3.82 6.35
CA THR A 188 -24.24 -2.47 5.77
C THR A 188 -22.86 -1.89 6.08
N ARG A 189 -22.42 -0.94 5.27
CA ARG A 189 -21.17 -0.18 5.46
C ARG A 189 -21.44 1.31 5.49
N SER A 190 -20.68 2.03 6.30
CA SER A 190 -20.67 3.49 6.29
C SER A 190 -19.27 4.01 6.61
N THR A 191 -18.97 5.20 6.15
CA THR A 191 -17.75 5.93 6.52
C THR A 191 -17.88 6.47 7.94
N ILE A 192 -16.83 6.32 8.77
CA ILE A 192 -16.83 6.82 10.16
C ILE A 192 -16.66 8.35 10.17
N HIS A 193 -15.66 8.86 9.46
CA HIS A 193 -15.36 10.28 9.34
C HIS A 193 -15.40 10.70 7.87
N PRO A 194 -16.52 11.23 7.37
CA PRO A 194 -16.63 11.72 6.01
C PRO A 194 -15.55 12.77 5.68
N SER A 195 -15.02 12.73 4.47
CA SER A 195 -14.07 13.73 3.98
C SER A 195 -14.74 15.12 3.95
N PRO A 196 -14.01 16.19 4.31
CA PRO A 196 -14.55 17.55 4.23
C PRO A 196 -14.82 17.96 2.77
N ALA A 197 -15.87 18.73 2.55
CA ALA A 197 -16.18 19.27 1.22
C ALA A 197 -15.11 20.32 0.78
N PRO A 198 -14.84 20.47 -0.52
CA PRO A 198 -15.47 19.74 -1.63
C PRO A 198 -14.87 18.36 -1.87
N VAL A 199 -15.73 17.38 -2.07
CA VAL A 199 -15.33 16.02 -2.44
C VAL A 199 -15.50 15.87 -3.96
N PRO A 200 -14.59 15.17 -4.68
CA PRO A 200 -14.76 14.90 -6.11
C PRO A 200 -16.06 14.16 -6.41
N SER A 201 -16.72 14.53 -7.51
CA SER A 201 -17.98 13.89 -7.95
C SER A 201 -17.81 12.37 -8.14
N GLY A 202 -18.74 11.59 -7.62
CA GLY A 202 -18.71 10.14 -7.62
C GLY A 202 -17.93 9.53 -6.46
N LEU A 203 -17.40 10.35 -5.53
CA LEU A 203 -16.68 9.92 -4.33
C LEU A 203 -17.34 10.47 -3.04
N GLU A 204 -18.65 10.67 -3.05
CA GLU A 204 -19.39 11.32 -1.97
C GLU A 204 -19.27 10.57 -0.62
N ASP A 205 -19.04 9.24 -0.68
CA ASP A 205 -18.82 8.38 0.50
C ASP A 205 -17.36 8.35 0.98
N ALA A 206 -16.49 9.21 0.41
CA ALA A 206 -15.10 9.28 0.82
C ALA A 206 -14.95 9.70 2.29
N GLY A 207 -13.90 9.19 2.94
CA GLY A 207 -13.55 9.54 4.31
C GLY A 207 -12.79 8.44 5.02
N MET A 208 -12.39 8.71 6.26
CA MET A 208 -11.52 7.85 7.05
C MET A 208 -12.32 6.84 7.89
N GLY A 209 -11.82 5.61 7.93
CA GLY A 209 -12.44 4.50 8.65
C GLY A 209 -13.74 4.00 8.03
N ARG A 210 -14.07 2.75 8.31
CA ARG A 210 -15.33 2.15 7.89
C ARG A 210 -16.01 1.48 9.08
N LEU A 211 -17.33 1.60 9.14
CA LEU A 211 -18.18 0.88 10.08
C LEU A 211 -18.96 -0.19 9.32
N VAL A 212 -18.73 -1.45 9.66
CA VAL A 212 -19.55 -2.58 9.22
C VAL A 212 -20.61 -2.83 10.29
N THR A 213 -21.85 -2.96 9.88
CA THR A 213 -22.96 -3.36 10.76
C THR A 213 -23.60 -4.63 10.21
N PHE A 214 -23.43 -5.75 10.89
CA PHE A 214 -24.02 -7.02 10.51
C PHE A 214 -25.54 -7.01 10.74
N ALA A 215 -26.28 -7.61 9.81
CA ALA A 215 -27.73 -7.80 9.96
C ALA A 215 -28.05 -8.62 11.23
N GLU A 216 -27.26 -9.68 11.47
CA GLU A 216 -27.31 -10.49 12.69
C GLU A 216 -25.91 -10.54 13.34
N PRO A 217 -25.82 -10.52 14.70
CA PRO A 217 -24.54 -10.60 15.38
C PRO A 217 -23.76 -11.87 15.01
N GLN A 218 -22.48 -11.73 14.69
CA GLN A 218 -21.60 -12.81 14.27
C GLN A 218 -20.72 -13.30 15.42
N PRO A 219 -20.38 -14.60 15.49
CA PRO A 219 -19.38 -15.09 16.42
C PRO A 219 -18.03 -14.41 16.16
N LEU A 220 -17.36 -13.96 17.23
CA LEU A 220 -16.03 -13.37 17.13
C LEU A 220 -15.05 -14.30 16.40
N THR A 221 -15.06 -15.58 16.73
CA THR A 221 -14.19 -16.60 16.11
C THR A 221 -14.34 -16.68 14.60
N SER A 222 -15.56 -16.56 14.07
CA SER A 222 -15.82 -16.55 12.62
C SER A 222 -15.21 -15.31 11.94
N ILE A 223 -15.28 -14.16 12.60
CA ILE A 223 -14.66 -12.91 12.08
C ILE A 223 -13.13 -13.03 12.11
N ILE A 224 -12.56 -13.60 13.17
CA ILE A 224 -11.11 -13.86 13.27
C ILE A 224 -10.62 -14.79 12.15
N ASP A 225 -11.39 -15.84 11.83
CA ASP A 225 -11.09 -16.73 10.72
C ASP A 225 -11.11 -16.01 9.36
N ASN A 226 -12.08 -15.13 9.14
CA ASN A 226 -12.13 -14.31 7.94
C ASN A 226 -10.91 -13.37 7.84
N ILE A 227 -10.55 -12.72 8.96
CA ILE A 227 -9.37 -11.86 9.04
C ILE A 227 -8.10 -12.67 8.72
N ALA A 228 -7.91 -13.83 9.37
CA ALA A 228 -6.76 -14.69 9.12
C ALA A 228 -6.62 -15.06 7.65
N LYS A 229 -7.72 -15.47 7.02
CA LYS A 229 -7.78 -15.82 5.59
C LYS A 229 -7.44 -14.62 4.71
N GLY A 230 -8.08 -13.48 4.96
CA GLY A 230 -7.95 -12.28 4.12
C GLY A 230 -6.56 -11.63 4.17
N VAL A 231 -5.86 -11.72 5.30
CA VAL A 231 -4.52 -11.13 5.44
C VAL A 231 -3.36 -12.11 5.21
N GLY A 232 -3.63 -13.37 4.90
CA GLY A 232 -2.61 -14.36 4.54
C GLY A 232 -2.10 -15.23 5.69
N TYR A 233 -2.99 -15.66 6.57
CA TYR A 233 -2.73 -16.61 7.66
C TYR A 233 -1.51 -16.25 8.52
N PRO A 234 -1.59 -15.21 9.36
CA PRO A 234 -0.53 -14.89 10.29
C PRO A 234 -0.34 -16.04 11.30
N GLY A 235 0.88 -16.26 11.77
CA GLY A 235 1.19 -17.30 12.76
C GLY A 235 0.55 -17.06 14.14
N GLY A 236 -0.08 -15.91 14.35
CA GLY A 236 -0.86 -15.51 15.51
C GLY A 236 -1.55 -14.18 15.25
N ILE A 237 -2.68 -13.96 15.91
CA ILE A 237 -3.47 -12.72 15.83
C ILE A 237 -3.50 -12.10 17.23
N PRO A 238 -2.85 -10.96 17.47
CA PRO A 238 -3.00 -10.23 18.72
C PRO A 238 -4.44 -9.75 18.90
N ILE A 239 -5.04 -10.12 20.03
CA ILE A 239 -6.42 -9.78 20.36
C ILE A 239 -6.52 -9.31 21.82
N ALA A 240 -7.29 -8.29 22.06
CA ALA A 240 -7.69 -7.86 23.39
C ALA A 240 -9.21 -8.03 23.54
N VAL A 241 -9.62 -8.69 24.62
CA VAL A 241 -11.01 -8.93 24.95
C VAL A 241 -11.32 -8.41 26.34
N PRO A 242 -12.58 -8.01 26.65
CA PRO A 242 -12.98 -7.69 28.01
C PRO A 242 -12.65 -8.83 28.96
N GLN A 243 -12.04 -8.52 30.11
CA GLN A 243 -11.48 -9.54 31.03
C GLN A 243 -12.50 -10.56 31.56
N SER A 244 -13.77 -10.18 31.62
CA SER A 244 -14.87 -11.04 32.09
C SER A 244 -15.52 -11.89 30.96
N ALA A 245 -15.09 -11.73 29.71
CA ALA A 245 -15.72 -12.38 28.57
C ALA A 245 -14.90 -13.58 28.05
N SER A 246 -15.60 -14.64 27.61
CA SER A 246 -15.00 -15.75 26.88
C SER A 246 -15.07 -15.47 25.37
N VAL A 247 -13.97 -15.71 24.66
CA VAL A 247 -13.87 -15.48 23.20
C VAL A 247 -15.00 -16.23 22.43
N GLU A 248 -15.35 -17.43 22.88
CA GLU A 248 -16.34 -18.29 22.26
C GLU A 248 -17.77 -17.73 22.38
N ASP A 249 -18.03 -16.94 23.43
CA ASP A 249 -19.38 -16.40 23.72
C ASP A 249 -19.60 -15.02 23.11
N ILE A 250 -18.53 -14.34 22.69
CA ILE A 250 -18.62 -12.98 22.15
C ILE A 250 -19.34 -12.97 20.80
N LYS A 251 -20.34 -12.09 20.70
CA LYS A 251 -21.07 -11.80 19.46
C LYS A 251 -20.83 -10.34 19.05
N ILE A 252 -20.49 -10.15 17.80
CA ILE A 252 -20.12 -8.85 17.21
C ILE A 252 -21.24 -8.42 16.24
N ARG A 253 -21.84 -7.29 16.46
CA ARG A 253 -22.78 -6.65 15.54
C ARG A 253 -22.10 -5.55 14.72
N THR A 254 -21.17 -4.81 15.31
CA THR A 254 -20.50 -3.68 14.66
C THR A 254 -18.99 -3.86 14.65
N VAL A 255 -18.36 -3.58 13.50
CA VAL A 255 -16.90 -3.60 13.36
C VAL A 255 -16.43 -2.26 12.81
N GLY A 256 -15.60 -1.57 13.58
CA GLY A 256 -14.83 -0.42 13.11
C GLY A 256 -13.53 -0.89 12.46
N VAL A 257 -13.26 -0.41 11.26
CA VAL A 257 -12.10 -0.83 10.46
C VAL A 257 -11.25 0.38 10.08
N CYS A 258 -9.96 0.30 10.37
CA CYS A 258 -8.99 1.31 9.94
C CYS A 258 -7.62 0.65 9.73
N PRO A 259 -6.96 0.80 8.56
CA PRO A 259 -5.61 0.29 8.35
C PRO A 259 -4.60 1.04 9.23
N GLY A 260 -3.43 0.47 9.42
CA GLY A 260 -2.32 1.08 10.14
C GLY A 260 -2.68 1.45 11.59
N SER A 261 -2.49 2.70 11.98
CA SER A 261 -2.76 3.21 13.33
C SER A 261 -4.18 3.79 13.43
N GLY A 262 -5.14 2.97 13.86
CA GLY A 262 -6.56 3.28 13.77
C GLY A 262 -7.23 3.89 15.00
N SER A 263 -6.55 4.03 16.14
CA SER A 263 -7.21 4.43 17.40
C SER A 263 -7.96 5.76 17.32
N SER A 264 -7.34 6.77 16.70
CA SER A 264 -7.96 8.09 16.55
C SER A 264 -9.20 8.07 15.64
N VAL A 265 -9.18 7.25 14.59
CA VAL A 265 -10.29 7.12 13.65
C VAL A 265 -11.43 6.30 14.25
N LEU A 266 -11.11 5.22 14.98
CA LEU A 266 -12.12 4.28 15.46
C LEU A 266 -12.78 4.68 16.76
N MET A 267 -12.16 5.57 17.56
CA MET A 267 -12.66 5.91 18.90
C MET A 267 -12.96 7.40 19.12
N LYS A 268 -12.27 8.32 18.41
CA LYS A 268 -12.50 9.75 18.64
C LYS A 268 -13.67 10.26 17.81
N GLY A 269 -14.56 11.02 18.45
CA GLY A 269 -15.70 11.63 17.75
C GLY A 269 -16.80 10.67 17.29
N VAL A 270 -16.72 9.39 17.65
CA VAL A 270 -17.79 8.40 17.40
C VAL A 270 -18.85 8.46 18.50
N LYS A 271 -20.10 8.24 18.13
CA LYS A 271 -21.21 8.23 19.13
C LYS A 271 -21.13 7.02 20.05
N GLN A 272 -20.69 5.89 19.54
CA GLN A 272 -20.50 4.65 20.26
C GLN A 272 -19.30 3.91 19.65
N ILE A 273 -18.45 3.35 20.51
CA ILE A 273 -17.32 2.54 20.08
C ILE A 273 -17.89 1.24 19.50
N PRO A 274 -17.43 0.79 18.31
CA PRO A 274 -17.87 -0.50 17.72
C PRO A 274 -17.54 -1.69 18.63
N ASP A 275 -18.31 -2.77 18.52
CA ASP A 275 -18.08 -3.99 19.30
C ASP A 275 -16.71 -4.62 19.02
N LEU A 276 -16.21 -4.49 17.80
CA LEU A 276 -14.86 -4.90 17.41
C LEU A 276 -14.13 -3.74 16.71
N LEU A 277 -12.91 -3.46 17.14
CA LEU A 277 -11.98 -2.56 16.49
C LEU A 277 -10.92 -3.39 15.74
N PHE A 278 -10.91 -3.28 14.42
CA PHE A 278 -9.94 -3.97 13.56
C PHE A 278 -8.98 -2.98 12.95
N THR A 279 -7.70 -3.07 13.30
CA THR A 279 -6.64 -2.12 12.90
C THR A 279 -5.26 -2.78 12.88
N GLY A 280 -4.25 -2.07 12.40
CA GLY A 280 -2.86 -2.52 12.45
C GLY A 280 -2.25 -2.40 13.83
N GLU A 281 -2.44 -1.27 14.50
CA GLU A 281 -1.87 -1.03 15.83
C GLU A 281 -2.72 -0.08 16.66
N MET A 282 -2.63 -0.26 17.97
CA MET A 282 -3.28 0.57 18.98
C MET A 282 -2.40 0.62 20.25
N SER A 283 -2.33 1.78 20.90
CA SER A 283 -1.54 1.89 22.12
C SER A 283 -2.16 1.13 23.27
N HIS A 284 -1.33 0.79 24.30
CA HIS A 284 -1.76 0.07 25.50
C HIS A 284 -2.98 0.74 26.16
N HIS A 285 -2.94 2.04 26.39
CA HIS A 285 -4.03 2.74 27.09
C HIS A 285 -5.31 2.85 26.26
N GLU A 286 -5.19 3.00 24.94
CA GLU A 286 -6.33 2.99 24.03
C GLU A 286 -6.98 1.61 23.94
N THR A 287 -6.16 0.55 23.90
CA THR A 287 -6.66 -0.84 23.95
C THR A 287 -7.36 -1.11 25.28
N LEU A 288 -6.77 -0.68 26.41
CA LEU A 288 -7.40 -0.84 27.73
C LEU A 288 -8.74 -0.10 27.79
N PHE A 289 -8.80 1.14 27.30
CA PHE A 289 -10.03 1.91 27.24
C PHE A 289 -11.10 1.19 26.38
N ALA A 290 -10.74 0.61 25.25
CA ALA A 290 -11.67 -0.12 24.39
C ALA A 290 -12.27 -1.33 25.11
N ILE A 291 -11.45 -2.17 25.75
CA ILE A 291 -11.95 -3.39 26.44
C ILE A 291 -12.77 -3.07 27.69
N GLU A 292 -12.44 -2.00 28.42
CA GLU A 292 -13.23 -1.51 29.55
C GLU A 292 -14.61 -0.97 29.12
N ASN A 293 -14.75 -0.55 27.85
CA ASN A 293 -16.03 -0.20 27.24
C ASN A 293 -16.75 -1.38 26.58
N GLY A 294 -16.25 -2.61 26.76
CA GLY A 294 -16.87 -3.81 26.24
C GLY A 294 -16.51 -4.17 24.79
N SER A 295 -15.62 -3.40 24.17
CA SER A 295 -15.19 -3.67 22.80
C SER A 295 -14.04 -4.68 22.75
N VAL A 296 -13.93 -5.42 21.66
CA VAL A 296 -12.79 -6.28 21.30
C VAL A 296 -11.84 -5.49 20.42
N VAL A 297 -10.52 -5.72 20.52
CA VAL A 297 -9.53 -5.15 19.63
C VAL A 297 -8.75 -6.26 18.93
N VAL A 298 -8.63 -6.18 17.62
CA VAL A 298 -7.72 -7.00 16.80
C VAL A 298 -6.70 -6.07 16.15
N ALA A 299 -5.41 -6.27 16.47
CA ALA A 299 -4.30 -5.47 15.98
C ALA A 299 -3.23 -6.38 15.34
N LEU A 300 -3.04 -6.27 14.01
CA LEU A 300 -2.22 -7.21 13.23
C LEU A 300 -0.77 -6.79 13.01
N ALA A 301 -0.25 -5.76 13.66
CA ALA A 301 0.86 -4.91 13.27
C ALA A 301 0.53 -4.02 12.05
N HIS A 302 1.23 -2.87 11.98
CA HIS A 302 0.82 -1.73 11.14
C HIS A 302 0.51 -2.13 9.71
N SER A 303 1.52 -2.58 8.99
CA SER A 303 1.41 -2.79 7.55
C SER A 303 0.77 -4.12 7.13
N ASN A 304 0.49 -5.03 8.07
CA ASN A 304 -0.24 -6.26 7.75
C ASN A 304 -1.72 -6.01 7.44
N THR A 305 -2.30 -4.88 7.87
CA THR A 305 -3.63 -4.43 7.46
C THR A 305 -3.66 -3.71 6.11
N GLU A 306 -2.51 -3.52 5.46
CA GLU A 306 -2.34 -2.71 4.26
C GLU A 306 -1.83 -3.53 3.08
N ARG A 307 -0.84 -4.39 3.32
CA ARG A 307 -0.06 -5.08 2.28
C ARG A 307 -0.91 -5.93 1.35
N GLY A 308 -1.92 -6.59 1.89
CA GLY A 308 -2.83 -7.43 1.09
C GLY A 308 -3.58 -6.67 0.01
N TYR A 309 -3.92 -5.40 0.26
CA TYR A 309 -4.62 -4.54 -0.67
C TYR A 309 -3.87 -4.34 -1.99
N LEU A 310 -2.54 -4.26 -1.94
CA LEU A 310 -1.73 -4.06 -3.15
C LEU A 310 -1.94 -5.17 -4.19
N ARG A 311 -1.99 -6.42 -3.75
CA ARG A 311 -2.24 -7.57 -4.65
C ARG A 311 -3.71 -7.77 -4.96
N ALA A 312 -4.57 -7.59 -3.94
CA ALA A 312 -5.99 -7.90 -4.06
C ALA A 312 -6.73 -6.89 -4.94
N VAL A 313 -6.30 -5.63 -4.95
CA VAL A 313 -7.08 -4.54 -5.55
C VAL A 313 -6.22 -3.57 -6.34
N MET A 314 -5.19 -2.96 -5.73
CA MET A 314 -4.48 -1.82 -6.33
C MET A 314 -3.79 -2.19 -7.62
N LYS A 315 -3.13 -3.37 -7.67
CA LYS A 315 -2.39 -3.81 -8.87
C LYS A 315 -3.28 -3.81 -10.10
N ASP A 316 -4.39 -4.49 -10.05
CA ASP A 316 -5.26 -4.67 -11.22
C ASP A 316 -5.95 -3.36 -11.61
N LYS A 317 -6.44 -2.58 -10.63
CA LYS A 317 -7.01 -1.25 -10.88
C LYS A 317 -6.00 -0.30 -11.53
N LEU A 318 -4.77 -0.26 -11.02
CA LEU A 318 -3.74 0.61 -11.58
C LEU A 318 -3.34 0.14 -12.97
N GLU A 319 -3.17 -1.15 -13.20
CA GLU A 319 -2.81 -1.70 -14.51
C GLU A 319 -3.85 -1.35 -15.59
N GLU A 320 -5.14 -1.43 -15.25
CA GLU A 320 -6.24 -1.07 -16.14
C GLU A 320 -6.20 0.42 -16.55
N VAL A 321 -6.16 1.31 -15.54
CA VAL A 321 -6.18 2.77 -15.79
C VAL A 321 -4.90 3.21 -16.48
N LEU A 322 -3.75 2.69 -16.07
CA LEU A 322 -2.44 3.06 -16.62
C LEU A 322 -2.29 2.67 -18.08
N LYS A 323 -2.84 1.53 -18.52
CA LYS A 323 -2.84 1.13 -19.94
C LYS A 323 -3.51 2.18 -20.80
N GLY A 324 -4.64 2.74 -20.36
CA GLY A 324 -5.34 3.83 -21.05
C GLY A 324 -4.52 5.12 -21.08
N GLU A 325 -4.07 5.58 -19.91
CA GLU A 325 -3.25 6.79 -19.78
C GLU A 325 -1.99 6.74 -20.65
N TRP A 326 -1.30 5.61 -20.64
CA TRP A 326 -0.08 5.43 -21.39
C TRP A 326 -0.34 5.43 -22.91
N ALA A 327 -1.40 4.78 -23.37
CA ALA A 327 -1.81 4.80 -24.78
C ALA A 327 -2.16 6.21 -25.27
N ASP A 328 -2.86 6.98 -24.45
CA ASP A 328 -3.22 8.37 -24.76
C ASP A 328 -1.99 9.27 -24.87
N LEU A 329 -1.07 9.22 -23.90
CA LEU A 329 0.18 9.99 -23.94
C LEU A 329 1.05 9.62 -25.15
N ARG A 330 1.18 8.34 -25.45
CA ARG A 330 1.90 7.88 -26.65
C ARG A 330 1.31 8.44 -27.94
N THR A 331 0.00 8.49 -28.04
CA THR A 331 -0.69 9.01 -29.21
C THR A 331 -0.55 10.52 -29.35
N GLN A 332 -0.62 11.25 -28.25
CA GLN A 332 -0.59 12.71 -28.22
C GLN A 332 0.82 13.28 -28.41
N GLU A 333 1.81 12.69 -27.73
CA GLU A 333 3.15 13.26 -27.62
C GLU A 333 4.22 12.46 -28.38
N GLY A 334 4.02 11.17 -28.64
CA GLY A 334 5.05 10.30 -29.23
C GLY A 334 5.52 10.74 -30.61
N LYS A 335 4.64 11.36 -31.42
CA LYS A 335 4.98 11.84 -32.78
C LYS A 335 5.90 13.05 -32.78
N SER A 336 5.81 13.88 -31.75
CA SER A 336 6.61 15.12 -31.58
C SER A 336 7.74 14.97 -30.58
N ALA A 337 7.96 13.76 -30.07
CA ALA A 337 8.97 13.49 -29.04
C ALA A 337 10.40 13.79 -29.51
N GLU A 338 11.19 14.38 -28.62
CA GLU A 338 12.64 14.52 -28.83
C GLU A 338 13.31 13.17 -29.02
N ALA A 339 14.41 13.11 -29.76
CA ALA A 339 15.10 11.88 -30.13
C ALA A 339 15.42 10.97 -28.92
N GLY A 340 15.76 11.55 -27.76
CA GLY A 340 16.06 10.81 -26.53
C GLY A 340 14.81 10.20 -25.82
N LEU A 341 13.62 10.64 -26.17
CA LEU A 341 12.35 10.15 -25.60
C LEU A 341 11.58 9.24 -26.54
N LYS A 342 11.93 9.24 -27.82
CA LYS A 342 11.19 8.52 -28.86
C LYS A 342 11.02 7.04 -28.56
N GLU A 343 12.09 6.39 -28.16
CA GLU A 343 12.07 4.98 -27.80
C GLU A 343 11.14 4.68 -26.60
N VAL A 344 11.00 5.61 -25.65
CA VAL A 344 10.09 5.45 -24.51
C VAL A 344 8.65 5.42 -24.98
N TYR A 345 8.26 6.32 -25.89
CA TYR A 345 6.91 6.36 -26.46
C TYR A 345 6.62 5.22 -27.44
N GLU A 346 7.65 4.68 -28.11
CA GLU A 346 7.49 3.50 -29.01
C GLU A 346 7.17 2.23 -28.22
N ASP A 347 7.62 2.14 -26.98
CA ASP A 347 7.36 1.00 -26.10
C ASP A 347 5.94 1.04 -25.54
N GLY A 348 5.08 0.17 -26.06
CA GLY A 348 3.69 0.01 -25.63
C GLY A 348 3.51 -0.85 -24.37
N VAL A 349 4.55 -1.48 -23.88
CA VAL A 349 4.50 -2.31 -22.68
C VAL A 349 4.20 -1.44 -21.46
N CYS A 350 3.37 -1.96 -20.57
CA CYS A 350 2.99 -1.32 -19.33
C CYS A 350 2.71 -2.42 -18.30
N GLU A 351 3.51 -2.48 -17.25
CA GLU A 351 3.45 -3.54 -16.25
C GLU A 351 3.32 -2.96 -14.85
N VAL A 352 2.52 -3.61 -14.00
CA VAL A 352 2.40 -3.29 -12.57
C VAL A 352 2.75 -4.53 -11.76
N HIS A 353 3.71 -4.39 -10.86
CA HIS A 353 4.19 -5.45 -10.00
C HIS A 353 4.02 -5.08 -8.53
N VAL A 354 3.92 -6.07 -7.67
CA VAL A 354 3.95 -5.90 -6.21
C VAL A 354 5.26 -6.44 -5.70
N SER A 355 5.93 -5.68 -4.83
CA SER A 355 7.22 -6.06 -4.25
C SER A 355 7.16 -7.42 -3.56
N GLU A 356 8.20 -8.24 -3.79
CA GLU A 356 8.43 -9.51 -3.10
C GLU A 356 9.36 -9.34 -1.88
N LYS A 357 9.95 -8.15 -1.71
CA LYS A 357 10.84 -7.81 -0.60
C LYS A 357 10.13 -7.09 0.53
N ASP A 358 9.00 -6.47 0.23
CA ASP A 358 8.20 -5.73 1.19
C ASP A 358 7.54 -6.65 2.22
N ARG A 359 7.72 -6.34 3.50
CA ARG A 359 7.15 -7.08 4.62
C ARG A 359 7.03 -6.19 5.85
N ASP A 360 6.13 -6.54 6.77
CA ASP A 360 6.05 -5.85 8.05
C ASP A 360 7.39 -5.93 8.80
N PRO A 361 7.80 -4.89 9.53
CA PRO A 361 8.98 -4.94 10.39
C PRO A 361 8.92 -6.04 11.43
N TYR A 362 7.73 -6.38 11.93
CA TYR A 362 7.52 -7.43 12.91
C TYR A 362 7.09 -8.75 12.25
N GLY A 363 7.84 -9.81 12.55
CA GLY A 363 7.46 -11.18 12.25
C GLY A 363 7.04 -11.92 13.53
N ILE A 364 6.31 -13.01 13.39
CA ILE A 364 5.90 -13.86 14.49
C ILE A 364 6.88 -15.00 14.63
N MET A 365 7.47 -15.13 15.83
CA MET A 365 8.37 -16.21 16.23
C MET A 365 7.68 -17.05 17.32
N VAL A 366 7.52 -18.33 17.06
CA VAL A 366 6.85 -19.25 17.99
C VAL A 366 7.88 -20.15 18.64
N ARG A 367 7.78 -20.35 19.98
CA ARG A 367 8.54 -21.36 20.70
C ARG A 367 8.00 -22.73 20.32
N ARG A 368 8.88 -23.62 19.90
CA ARG A 368 8.55 -25.04 19.69
C ARG A 368 8.49 -25.73 21.05
N VAL A 369 7.40 -26.44 21.31
CA VAL A 369 7.20 -27.21 22.55
C VAL A 369 7.75 -28.61 22.35
#